data_89bf615672d35c22d3ba4d861a264713
#
_entry.id   89bf615672d35c22d3ba4d861a264713
#
_cell.length_a   1.000
_cell.length_b   1.000
_cell.length_c   1.000
_cell.angle_alpha   90.00
_cell.angle_beta   90.00
_cell.angle_gamma   90.00
#
_symmetry.space_group_name_H-M   'P 1'
#
loop_
_entity.id
_entity.type
_entity.pdbx_description
1 polymer ?
#
loop_
_entity_poly.entity_id
_entity_poly.type
_entity_poly.pdbx_seq_one_letter_code
_entity_poly.pdbx_strand_id
1 'polypeptide(L)'
;MNRRRFVSNLLSSLALCAKPIYIWGAAKRFGSPDLTIGLLSDIHITLGPDTHPMEATRLFRHALEYFRERHVDGVLISGDLTHLGLELELKAVADAWFSVFPCGKLPDGSPVANLMHYGDHDAETRFYSERLKMDFAKAGVSVPRSLSQGELRKELWEAYFKESWSPLRHVRVKGYDFILSNFMREGSMSAPKDLAERLAALKLDPKRPFFYSQHRYIGGTYLADEEMWGHDNGVARKVLALHPNCIAFTGHTHYMLTDDRNVWMGDFICINNGALKDAPVGRMHENGMDIPWYKTDSMRDTQMPQVNPRQGHHGMVMSLFGDVAVLERRDFGCDMSLGPDLVFSISPKDRSHFSAAELKNNSAVPAFPANEKISVVRGMGKNRRGEPVEQISIEFSGTKVEKSCSRAFDYVVRATRSNGAILKEKRVYSPGVNLPPEKDTKSVKCVFAVSELASGVVRFTVVPANCWHVEGRPVSISTVI
;
A
#
# COMPACT_ATOMS: atom_id res chain seq x y z
N MET A 1 -36.13 -1.50 -8.03
CA MET A 1 -35.66 -2.80 -7.49
C MET A 1 -35.52 -2.64 -5.96
N ASN A 2 -36.12 -3.54 -5.14
CA ASN A 2 -36.11 -3.39 -3.69
C ASN A 2 -34.65 -3.59 -3.18
N ARG A 3 -34.18 -2.70 -2.30
CA ARG A 3 -32.80 -2.66 -1.77
C ARG A 3 -32.36 -4.02 -1.22
N ARG A 4 -33.25 -4.73 -0.51
CA ARG A 4 -32.98 -6.10 0.01
C ARG A 4 -32.78 -7.13 -1.10
N ARG A 5 -33.53 -7.05 -2.21
CA ARG A 5 -33.34 -7.92 -3.38
C ARG A 5 -32.03 -7.64 -4.13
N PHE A 6 -31.60 -6.36 -4.19
CA PHE A 6 -30.33 -6.01 -4.80
C PHE A 6 -29.17 -6.56 -3.98
N VAL A 7 -29.17 -6.38 -2.67
CA VAL A 7 -28.15 -6.93 -1.75
C VAL A 7 -28.14 -8.46 -1.79
N SER A 8 -29.29 -9.10 -1.71
CA SER A 8 -29.41 -10.56 -1.83
C SER A 8 -28.91 -11.09 -3.17
N ASN A 9 -29.24 -10.43 -4.28
CA ASN A 9 -28.76 -10.83 -5.61
C ASN A 9 -27.27 -10.55 -5.79
N LEU A 10 -26.74 -9.46 -5.21
CA LEU A 10 -25.31 -9.15 -5.24
C LEU A 10 -24.52 -10.14 -4.37
N LEU A 11 -25.02 -10.45 -3.17
CA LEU A 11 -24.42 -11.46 -2.29
C LEU A 11 -24.49 -12.86 -2.93
N SER A 12 -25.60 -13.21 -3.58
CA SER A 12 -25.71 -14.48 -4.31
C SER A 12 -24.81 -14.53 -5.53
N SER A 13 -24.61 -13.41 -6.24
CA SER A 13 -23.69 -13.34 -7.37
C SER A 13 -22.24 -13.29 -6.93
N LEU A 14 -21.92 -12.69 -5.78
CA LEU A 14 -20.58 -12.74 -5.18
C LEU A 14 -20.23 -14.11 -4.61
N ALA A 15 -21.22 -14.83 -4.06
CA ALA A 15 -21.05 -16.24 -3.66
C ALA A 15 -20.87 -17.18 -4.86
N LEU A 16 -21.35 -16.78 -6.04
CA LEU A 16 -21.18 -17.49 -7.31
C LEU A 16 -19.98 -16.98 -8.12
N CYS A 17 -19.56 -15.72 -7.91
CA CYS A 17 -18.44 -15.10 -8.58
C CYS A 17 -17.28 -14.94 -7.58
N ALA A 18 -16.38 -15.90 -7.55
CA ALA A 18 -15.18 -15.88 -6.71
C ALA A 18 -14.18 -14.77 -7.10
N LYS A 19 -14.57 -13.76 -7.86
CA LYS A 19 -13.69 -12.69 -8.34
C LYS A 19 -13.91 -11.40 -7.57
N PRO A 20 -12.85 -10.64 -7.23
CA PRO A 20 -13.01 -9.30 -6.69
C PRO A 20 -13.69 -8.41 -7.74
N ILE A 21 -14.59 -7.57 -7.27
CA ILE A 21 -15.27 -6.58 -8.11
C ILE A 21 -15.06 -5.18 -7.56
N TYR A 22 -15.08 -4.20 -8.45
CA TYR A 22 -14.88 -2.80 -8.12
C TYR A 22 -16.18 -2.04 -8.26
N ILE A 23 -16.66 -1.40 -7.17
CA ILE A 23 -17.95 -0.71 -7.13
C ILE A 23 -17.78 0.62 -6.40
N TRP A 24 -18.13 1.74 -7.04
CA TRP A 24 -18.16 3.04 -6.38
C TRP A 24 -19.23 3.08 -5.28
N GLY A 25 -18.80 3.42 -4.05
CA GLY A 25 -19.67 3.52 -2.88
C GLY A 25 -20.34 2.19 -2.52
N ALA A 26 -19.62 1.08 -2.63
CA ALA A 26 -20.12 -0.26 -2.36
C ALA A 26 -20.66 -0.39 -0.94
N ALA A 27 -19.92 0.07 0.07
CA ALA A 27 -20.31 -0.05 1.47
C ALA A 27 -21.71 0.53 1.72
N LYS A 28 -22.05 1.67 1.11
CA LYS A 28 -23.39 2.29 1.24
C LYS A 28 -24.52 1.44 0.65
N ARG A 29 -24.21 0.49 -0.22
CA ARG A 29 -25.20 -0.37 -0.90
C ARG A 29 -25.53 -1.63 -0.11
N PHE A 30 -24.60 -2.10 0.73
CA PHE A 30 -24.78 -3.33 1.52
C PHE A 30 -25.61 -3.16 2.78
N GLY A 31 -25.77 -1.94 3.30
CA GLY A 31 -26.52 -1.66 4.52
C GLY A 31 -25.60 -1.46 5.72
N SER A 32 -26.00 -1.95 6.91
CA SER A 32 -25.18 -1.84 8.11
C SER A 32 -24.13 -2.95 8.15
N PRO A 33 -22.85 -2.63 8.31
CA PRO A 33 -21.80 -3.65 8.43
C PRO A 33 -21.82 -4.33 9.80
N ASP A 34 -21.36 -5.58 9.83
CA ASP A 34 -21.14 -6.31 11.08
C ASP A 34 -19.92 -5.76 11.83
N LEU A 35 -18.92 -5.29 11.06
CA LEU A 35 -17.67 -4.73 11.57
C LEU A 35 -17.13 -3.67 10.60
N THR A 36 -16.65 -2.54 11.15
CA THR A 36 -15.98 -1.48 10.36
C THR A 36 -14.65 -1.13 11.02
N ILE A 37 -13.55 -1.25 10.29
CA ILE A 37 -12.19 -0.99 10.77
C ILE A 37 -11.51 0.06 9.89
N GLY A 38 -10.95 1.11 10.53
CA GLY A 38 -9.98 1.99 9.89
C GLY A 38 -8.63 1.28 9.80
N LEU A 39 -8.01 1.31 8.63
CA LEU A 39 -6.74 0.63 8.35
C LEU A 39 -5.68 1.64 7.92
N LEU A 40 -4.59 1.69 8.65
CA LEU A 40 -3.39 2.47 8.35
C LEU A 40 -2.13 1.63 8.55
N SER A 41 -1.02 2.12 8.07
CA SER A 41 0.33 1.69 8.39
C SER A 41 1.30 2.85 8.21
N ASP A 42 2.49 2.73 8.79
CA ASP A 42 3.63 3.59 8.46
C ASP A 42 3.25 5.08 8.60
N ILE A 43 2.73 5.47 9.76
CA ILE A 43 2.36 6.86 10.04
C ILE A 43 3.58 7.73 10.34
N HIS A 44 4.65 7.13 10.88
CA HIS A 44 5.95 7.75 11.14
C HIS A 44 5.86 9.14 11.77
N ILE A 45 5.15 9.27 12.87
CA ILE A 45 5.17 10.53 13.63
C ILE A 45 6.60 10.86 13.99
N THR A 46 7.02 12.07 13.65
CA THR A 46 8.39 12.54 13.84
C THR A 46 8.41 13.91 14.47
N LEU A 47 9.35 14.13 15.37
CA LEU A 47 9.56 15.39 16.10
C LEU A 47 10.96 15.98 15.83
N GLY A 48 11.66 15.48 14.80
CA GLY A 48 13.00 15.94 14.44
C GLY A 48 13.04 17.35 13.80
N PRO A 49 14.16 18.07 13.91
CA PRO A 49 14.28 19.45 13.45
C PRO A 49 14.18 19.62 11.93
N ASP A 50 14.48 18.58 11.15
CA ASP A 50 14.50 18.62 9.67
C ASP A 50 13.19 18.12 9.03
N THR A 51 12.17 17.87 9.82
CA THR A 51 10.88 17.38 9.36
C THR A 51 9.79 18.36 9.73
N HIS A 52 8.70 18.38 8.98
CA HIS A 52 7.51 19.12 9.38
C HIS A 52 6.69 18.28 10.39
N PRO A 53 7.08 18.23 11.70
CA PRO A 53 6.45 17.34 12.68
C PRO A 53 4.96 17.59 12.82
N MET A 54 4.54 18.82 12.57
CA MET A 54 3.14 19.23 12.57
C MET A 54 2.35 18.57 11.43
N GLU A 55 2.99 18.27 10.29
CA GLU A 55 2.30 17.72 9.12
C GLU A 55 1.92 16.26 9.30
N ALA A 56 2.85 15.42 9.77
CA ALA A 56 2.56 14.00 10.02
C ALA A 56 1.47 13.84 11.10
N THR A 57 1.55 14.59 12.20
CA THR A 57 0.54 14.57 13.26
C THR A 57 -0.81 15.09 12.77
N ARG A 58 -0.81 16.16 11.96
CA ARG A 58 -2.04 16.71 11.36
C ARG A 58 -2.69 15.69 10.41
N LEU A 59 -1.90 15.06 9.58
CA LEU A 59 -2.37 14.05 8.62
C LEU A 59 -2.94 12.82 9.34
N PHE A 60 -2.26 12.34 10.38
CA PHE A 60 -2.75 11.25 11.21
C PHE A 60 -4.06 11.60 11.91
N ARG A 61 -4.15 12.79 12.51
CA ARG A 61 -5.40 13.26 13.12
C ARG A 61 -6.52 13.34 12.10
N HIS A 62 -6.26 13.85 10.90
CA HIS A 62 -7.25 13.92 9.81
C HIS A 62 -7.76 12.53 9.42
N ALA A 63 -6.88 11.54 9.32
CA ALA A 63 -7.29 10.15 9.07
C ALA A 63 -8.17 9.60 10.21
N LEU A 64 -7.81 9.86 11.47
CA LEU A 64 -8.63 9.47 12.63
C LEU A 64 -10.00 10.16 12.63
N GLU A 65 -10.06 11.45 12.28
CA GLU A 65 -11.31 12.21 12.17
C GLU A 65 -12.23 11.61 11.10
N TYR A 66 -11.68 11.26 9.95
CA TYR A 66 -12.41 10.53 8.90
C TYR A 66 -12.94 9.19 9.42
N PHE A 67 -12.13 8.41 10.15
CA PHE A 67 -12.58 7.16 10.75
C PHE A 67 -13.68 7.36 11.79
N ARG A 68 -13.62 8.42 12.58
CA ARG A 68 -14.70 8.81 13.50
C ARG A 68 -16.01 9.08 12.74
N GLU A 69 -15.96 9.82 11.63
CA GLU A 69 -17.12 10.09 10.77
C GLU A 69 -17.68 8.83 10.12
N ARG A 70 -16.81 7.83 9.88
CA ARG A 70 -17.19 6.51 9.37
C ARG A 70 -17.70 5.56 10.46
N HIS A 71 -17.77 6.00 11.71
CA HIS A 71 -18.19 5.19 12.86
C HIS A 71 -17.49 3.84 12.93
N VAL A 72 -16.14 3.85 12.83
CA VAL A 72 -15.35 2.62 12.90
C VAL A 72 -15.41 1.99 14.30
N ASP A 73 -15.39 0.67 14.36
CA ASP A 73 -15.36 -0.12 15.61
C ASP A 73 -13.96 -0.24 16.18
N GLY A 74 -12.94 0.04 15.35
CA GLY A 74 -11.53 0.05 15.72
C GLY A 74 -10.65 0.65 14.64
N VAL A 75 -9.44 1.03 15.02
CA VAL A 75 -8.40 1.50 14.08
C VAL A 75 -7.19 0.60 14.22
N LEU A 76 -6.83 -0.09 13.13
CA LEU A 76 -5.67 -0.93 13.04
C LEU A 76 -4.55 -0.16 12.33
N ILE A 77 -3.39 -0.12 12.98
CA ILE A 77 -2.17 0.46 12.39
C ILE A 77 -1.08 -0.61 12.42
N SER A 78 -0.67 -1.05 11.22
CA SER A 78 0.27 -2.16 11.05
C SER A 78 1.74 -1.75 11.27
N GLY A 79 2.00 -1.05 12.38
CA GLY A 79 3.35 -0.67 12.80
C GLY A 79 3.85 0.66 12.23
N ASP A 80 5.08 1.00 12.62
CA ASP A 80 5.75 2.25 12.32
C ASP A 80 4.91 3.47 12.71
N LEU A 81 4.50 3.46 14.00
CA LEU A 81 3.77 4.56 14.63
C LEU A 81 4.65 5.81 14.71
N THR A 82 5.93 5.58 15.03
CA THR A 82 6.95 6.61 15.23
C THR A 82 8.03 6.50 14.16
N HIS A 83 8.77 7.58 13.94
CA HIS A 83 9.87 7.56 12.97
C HIS A 83 11.19 7.06 13.56
N LEU A 84 11.40 7.29 14.85
CA LEU A 84 12.63 6.94 15.56
C LEU A 84 12.38 6.16 16.86
N GLY A 85 11.15 5.79 17.17
CA GLY A 85 10.83 5.10 18.40
C GLY A 85 11.01 5.97 19.66
N LEU A 86 10.94 7.29 19.56
CA LEU A 86 11.15 8.18 20.69
C LEU A 86 9.89 8.27 21.55
N GLU A 87 10.08 8.43 22.87
CA GLU A 87 8.99 8.60 23.82
C GLU A 87 8.05 9.74 23.41
N LEU A 88 8.61 10.90 23.01
CA LEU A 88 7.82 12.07 22.60
C LEU A 88 7.02 11.81 21.32
N GLU A 89 7.55 11.02 20.40
CA GLU A 89 6.83 10.63 19.19
C GLU A 89 5.64 9.72 19.53
N LEU A 90 5.86 8.72 20.41
CA LEU A 90 4.78 7.85 20.87
C LEU A 90 3.70 8.61 21.63
N LYS A 91 4.14 9.59 22.48
CA LYS A 91 3.20 10.48 23.17
C LYS A 91 2.36 11.28 22.17
N ALA A 92 2.95 11.79 21.10
CA ALA A 92 2.21 12.53 20.06
C ALA A 92 1.19 11.64 19.32
N VAL A 93 1.50 10.35 19.10
CA VAL A 93 0.53 9.36 18.59
C VAL A 93 -0.64 9.22 19.54
N ALA A 94 -0.39 9.03 20.83
CA ALA A 94 -1.44 8.88 21.83
C ALA A 94 -2.27 10.15 22.00
N ASP A 95 -1.63 11.31 22.00
CA ASP A 95 -2.32 12.62 22.08
C ASP A 95 -3.27 12.81 20.88
N ALA A 96 -2.81 12.47 19.67
CA ALA A 96 -3.65 12.53 18.47
C ALA A 96 -4.83 11.55 18.56
N TRP A 97 -4.59 10.32 19.01
CA TRP A 97 -5.62 9.32 19.24
C TRP A 97 -6.71 9.82 20.18
N PHE A 98 -6.35 10.25 21.39
CA PHE A 98 -7.32 10.69 22.40
C PHE A 98 -7.95 12.04 22.07
N SER A 99 -7.35 12.87 21.22
CA SER A 99 -7.98 14.09 20.73
C SER A 99 -9.20 13.81 19.84
N VAL A 100 -9.20 12.67 19.14
CA VAL A 100 -10.28 12.27 18.23
C VAL A 100 -11.24 11.26 18.86
N PHE A 101 -10.71 10.34 19.67
CA PHE A 101 -11.47 9.32 20.41
C PHE A 101 -11.26 9.47 21.92
N PRO A 102 -11.86 10.47 22.55
CA PRO A 102 -11.76 10.66 24.00
C PRO A 102 -12.17 9.38 24.74
N CYS A 103 -11.30 8.90 25.63
CA CYS A 103 -11.49 7.64 26.35
C CYS A 103 -11.71 6.41 25.42
N GLY A 104 -11.21 6.43 24.17
CA GLY A 104 -11.41 5.36 23.21
C GLY A 104 -12.87 5.20 22.73
N LYS A 105 -13.59 6.32 22.57
CA LYS A 105 -15.03 6.30 22.23
C LYS A 105 -15.40 7.27 21.11
N LEU A 106 -16.44 6.93 20.39
CA LEU A 106 -17.16 7.83 19.50
C LEU A 106 -18.01 8.83 20.30
N PRO A 107 -18.52 9.92 19.68
CA PRO A 107 -19.40 10.89 20.34
C PRO A 107 -20.70 10.29 20.90
N ASP A 108 -21.18 9.20 20.31
CA ASP A 108 -22.37 8.47 20.79
C ASP A 108 -22.08 7.51 21.95
N GLY A 109 -20.84 7.45 22.41
CA GLY A 109 -20.38 6.58 23.49
C GLY A 109 -19.95 5.18 23.06
N SER A 110 -20.09 4.82 21.79
CA SER A 110 -19.65 3.52 21.27
C SER A 110 -18.12 3.39 21.37
N PRO A 111 -17.59 2.23 21.79
CA PRO A 111 -16.15 2.03 21.92
C PRO A 111 -15.49 1.95 20.54
N VAL A 112 -14.27 2.51 20.44
CA VAL A 112 -13.36 2.35 19.31
C VAL A 112 -12.10 1.66 19.81
N ALA A 113 -11.83 0.47 19.31
CA ALA A 113 -10.68 -0.33 19.74
C ALA A 113 -9.37 0.24 19.16
N ASN A 114 -8.37 0.36 20.02
CA ASN A 114 -6.99 0.60 19.62
C ASN A 114 -6.36 -0.72 19.17
N LEU A 115 -6.20 -0.89 17.86
CA LEU A 115 -5.61 -2.08 17.23
C LEU A 115 -4.21 -1.79 16.66
N MET A 116 -3.50 -0.82 17.24
CA MET A 116 -2.14 -0.44 16.83
C MET A 116 -1.13 -1.46 17.39
N HIS A 117 -0.01 -1.61 16.71
CA HIS A 117 1.16 -2.33 17.21
C HIS A 117 2.45 -1.70 16.69
N TYR A 118 3.58 -2.05 17.28
CA TYR A 118 4.89 -1.52 16.88
C TYR A 118 5.40 -2.14 15.59
N GLY A 119 6.09 -1.32 14.78
CA GLY A 119 6.91 -1.71 13.64
C GLY A 119 8.41 -1.65 13.97
N ASP A 120 9.25 -1.74 12.96
CA ASP A 120 10.71 -1.77 13.15
C ASP A 120 11.29 -0.37 13.44
N HIS A 121 10.73 0.69 12.87
CA HIS A 121 11.08 2.06 13.24
C HIS A 121 10.80 2.36 14.71
N ASP A 122 9.73 1.79 15.27
CA ASP A 122 9.43 1.90 16.69
C ASP A 122 10.48 1.20 17.55
N ALA A 123 11.00 0.05 17.12
CA ALA A 123 11.86 -0.80 17.93
C ALA A 123 13.38 -0.62 17.68
N GLU A 124 13.78 0.00 16.59
CA GLU A 124 15.18 0.08 16.12
C GLU A 124 15.74 1.52 16.10
N THR A 125 15.42 2.33 17.09
CA THR A 125 15.82 3.75 17.24
C THR A 125 17.30 4.00 16.91
N ARG A 126 18.21 3.18 17.43
CA ARG A 126 19.63 3.36 17.20
C ARG A 126 20.00 3.18 15.72
N PHE A 127 19.49 2.14 15.08
CA PHE A 127 19.76 1.85 13.68
C PHE A 127 19.28 3.00 12.78
N TYR A 128 18.05 3.47 12.99
CA TYR A 128 17.49 4.55 12.17
C TYR A 128 18.13 5.90 12.45
N SER A 129 18.46 6.22 13.72
CA SER A 129 19.17 7.47 14.03
C SER A 129 20.56 7.52 13.42
N GLU A 130 21.33 6.44 13.46
CA GLU A 130 22.64 6.33 12.80
C GLU A 130 22.51 6.45 11.28
N ARG A 131 21.54 5.77 10.66
CA ARG A 131 21.27 5.81 9.22
C ARG A 131 20.87 7.22 8.75
N LEU A 132 20.10 7.94 9.54
CA LEU A 132 19.66 9.32 9.24
C LEU A 132 20.68 10.36 9.64
N LYS A 133 21.84 9.96 10.19
CA LYS A 133 22.90 10.84 10.70
C LYS A 133 22.39 11.85 11.72
N MET A 134 21.41 11.46 12.51
CA MET A 134 20.88 12.29 13.59
C MET A 134 21.84 12.25 14.78
N ASP A 135 22.51 13.36 15.00
CA ASP A 135 23.42 13.53 16.13
C ASP A 135 22.70 14.31 17.25
N PHE A 136 22.04 13.57 18.13
CA PHE A 136 21.34 14.15 19.29
C PHE A 136 22.27 14.97 20.17
N ALA A 137 23.56 14.61 20.28
CA ALA A 137 24.54 15.33 21.06
C ALA A 137 24.86 16.70 20.44
N LYS A 138 25.00 16.78 19.10
CA LYS A 138 25.16 18.07 18.40
C LYS A 138 23.92 18.94 18.49
N ALA A 139 22.75 18.36 18.56
CA ALA A 139 21.49 19.07 18.78
C ALA A 139 21.31 19.54 20.25
N GLY A 140 22.26 19.23 21.13
CA GLY A 140 22.16 19.56 22.55
C GLY A 140 21.10 18.76 23.32
N VAL A 141 20.64 17.66 22.75
CA VAL A 141 19.62 16.79 23.32
C VAL A 141 20.29 15.57 23.92
N SER A 142 20.06 15.30 25.21
CA SER A 142 20.46 14.03 25.82
C SER A 142 19.77 12.89 25.07
N VAL A 143 20.41 11.69 25.00
CA VAL A 143 19.83 10.51 24.32
C VAL A 143 18.40 10.31 24.85
N PRO A 144 17.38 10.48 23.99
CA PRO A 144 16.00 10.45 24.46
C PRO A 144 15.61 9.04 24.92
N ARG A 145 14.68 8.95 25.85
CA ARG A 145 14.02 7.68 26.16
C ARG A 145 13.38 7.13 24.88
N SER A 146 13.60 5.88 24.59
CA SER A 146 13.15 5.29 23.32
C SER A 146 12.67 3.85 23.48
N LEU A 147 11.79 3.44 22.56
CA LEU A 147 11.21 2.09 22.51
C LEU A 147 12.24 0.99 22.16
N SER A 148 13.43 1.36 21.69
CA SER A 148 14.53 0.41 21.48
C SER A 148 15.07 -0.17 22.79
N GLN A 149 14.80 0.48 23.92
CA GLN A 149 15.05 -0.06 25.25
C GLN A 149 13.86 -0.95 25.61
N GLY A 150 14.01 -2.27 25.47
CA GLY A 150 12.91 -3.23 25.48
C GLY A 150 11.94 -3.11 26.69
N GLU A 151 12.46 -2.73 27.87
CA GLU A 151 11.65 -2.50 29.07
C GLU A 151 10.70 -1.30 28.91
N LEU A 152 11.12 -0.26 28.21
CA LEU A 152 10.30 0.94 28.01
C LEU A 152 9.13 0.71 27.06
N ARG A 153 9.15 -0.29 26.18
CA ARG A 153 8.04 -0.57 25.26
C ARG A 153 6.72 -0.73 25.99
N LYS A 154 6.74 -1.59 27.02
CA LYS A 154 5.57 -1.84 27.87
C LYS A 154 5.22 -0.60 28.70
N GLU A 155 6.21 -0.03 29.39
CA GLU A 155 6.01 1.11 30.28
C GLU A 155 5.36 2.29 29.52
N LEU A 156 5.92 2.67 28.38
CA LEU A 156 5.44 3.82 27.60
C LEU A 156 4.09 3.55 26.96
N TRP A 157 3.84 2.33 26.46
CA TRP A 157 2.53 1.96 25.95
C TRP A 157 1.45 2.10 27.04
N GLU A 158 1.67 1.46 28.18
CA GLU A 158 0.72 1.49 29.29
C GLU A 158 0.54 2.89 29.87
N ALA A 159 1.63 3.68 29.88
CA ALA A 159 1.57 5.07 30.34
C ALA A 159 0.76 5.99 29.42
N TYR A 160 0.87 5.82 28.09
CA TYR A 160 0.23 6.74 27.15
C TYR A 160 -1.13 6.22 26.66
N PHE A 161 -1.24 4.95 26.28
CA PHE A 161 -2.51 4.41 25.78
C PHE A 161 -3.47 3.92 26.87
N LYS A 162 -2.98 3.76 28.12
CA LYS A 162 -3.78 3.24 29.26
C LYS A 162 -4.30 1.81 29.06
N GLU A 163 -3.59 1.02 28.27
CA GLU A 163 -3.90 -0.35 27.91
C GLU A 163 -2.72 -1.27 28.21
N SER A 164 -2.98 -2.52 28.53
CA SER A 164 -1.93 -3.53 28.72
C SER A 164 -1.20 -3.79 27.41
N TRP A 165 0.12 -3.90 27.49
CA TRP A 165 0.98 -4.25 26.37
C TRP A 165 1.50 -5.70 26.50
N SER A 166 1.62 -6.36 25.34
CA SER A 166 2.34 -7.65 25.23
C SER A 166 2.92 -7.80 23.82
N PRO A 167 3.96 -8.65 23.64
CA PRO A 167 4.52 -8.92 22.31
C PRO A 167 3.50 -9.40 21.28
N LEU A 168 2.47 -10.14 21.73
CA LEU A 168 1.33 -10.55 20.92
C LEU A 168 0.07 -10.16 21.68
N ARG A 169 -0.59 -9.09 21.23
CA ARG A 169 -1.83 -8.60 21.85
C ARG A 169 -3.02 -9.32 21.23
N HIS A 170 -3.99 -9.69 22.05
CA HIS A 170 -5.27 -10.21 21.62
C HIS A 170 -6.38 -9.23 22.04
N VAL A 171 -7.11 -8.71 21.07
CA VAL A 171 -8.20 -7.76 21.26
C VAL A 171 -9.47 -8.30 20.60
N ARG A 172 -10.62 -8.21 21.27
CA ARG A 172 -11.89 -8.65 20.68
C ARG A 172 -12.80 -7.45 20.41
N VAL A 173 -13.25 -7.31 19.17
CA VAL A 173 -14.13 -6.22 18.72
C VAL A 173 -15.38 -6.81 18.09
N LYS A 174 -16.57 -6.51 18.61
CA LYS A 174 -17.84 -7.09 18.14
C LYS A 174 -17.82 -8.62 17.98
N GLY A 175 -17.05 -9.29 18.83
CA GLY A 175 -16.91 -10.75 18.80
C GLY A 175 -15.95 -11.28 17.73
N TYR A 176 -15.22 -10.43 17.02
CA TYR A 176 -14.10 -10.78 16.14
C TYR A 176 -12.78 -10.69 16.89
N ASP A 177 -11.90 -11.64 16.68
CA ASP A 177 -10.61 -11.73 17.34
C ASP A 177 -9.52 -11.04 16.48
N PHE A 178 -8.78 -10.12 17.09
CA PHE A 178 -7.63 -9.42 16.50
C PHE A 178 -6.37 -9.83 17.24
N ILE A 179 -5.40 -10.36 16.53
CA ILE A 179 -4.10 -10.80 17.03
C ILE A 179 -3.05 -9.86 16.44
N LEU A 180 -2.46 -9.03 17.30
CA LEU A 180 -1.57 -7.93 16.92
C LEU A 180 -0.15 -8.27 17.36
N SER A 181 0.74 -8.51 16.41
CA SER A 181 2.13 -8.88 16.65
C SER A 181 3.02 -7.66 16.64
N ASN A 182 3.50 -7.24 17.80
CA ASN A 182 4.48 -6.19 17.93
C ASN A 182 5.84 -6.64 17.36
N PHE A 183 6.49 -5.77 16.59
CA PHE A 183 7.84 -6.05 16.11
C PHE A 183 8.81 -6.08 17.30
N MET A 184 9.61 -7.13 17.35
CA MET A 184 10.62 -7.34 18.39
C MET A 184 12.00 -7.30 17.76
N ARG A 185 12.85 -6.35 18.23
CA ARG A 185 14.22 -6.21 17.76
C ARG A 185 15.04 -7.49 17.94
N GLU A 186 14.80 -8.21 19.03
CA GLU A 186 15.47 -9.46 19.36
C GLU A 186 15.15 -10.53 18.31
N GLY A 187 16.06 -10.70 17.34
CA GLY A 187 15.89 -11.61 16.20
C GLY A 187 15.11 -11.03 15.01
N SER A 188 14.91 -9.69 14.96
CA SER A 188 14.16 -9.00 13.89
C SER A 188 12.81 -9.66 13.60
N MET A 189 12.06 -9.98 14.67
CA MET A 189 10.88 -10.84 14.57
C MET A 189 9.60 -10.01 14.39
N SER A 190 8.92 -10.21 13.27
CA SER A 190 7.55 -9.72 13.07
C SER A 190 6.51 -10.66 13.68
N ALA A 191 6.78 -11.96 13.74
CA ALA A 191 5.92 -12.94 14.39
C ALA A 191 6.72 -13.74 15.44
N PRO A 192 6.13 -14.03 16.62
CA PRO A 192 6.79 -14.85 17.63
C PRO A 192 6.94 -16.29 17.14
N LYS A 193 8.05 -16.97 17.53
CA LYS A 193 8.34 -18.35 17.12
C LYS A 193 7.26 -19.34 17.58
N ASP A 194 6.62 -19.07 18.70
CA ASP A 194 5.53 -19.85 19.31
C ASP A 194 4.13 -19.39 18.88
N LEU A 195 4.01 -18.70 17.72
CA LEU A 195 2.73 -18.19 17.21
C LEU A 195 1.66 -19.27 17.10
N ALA A 196 2.01 -20.47 16.63
CA ALA A 196 1.07 -21.58 16.48
C ALA A 196 0.45 -21.99 17.83
N GLU A 197 1.28 -22.12 18.86
CA GLU A 197 0.86 -22.48 20.22
C GLU A 197 -0.04 -21.39 20.81
N ARG A 198 0.32 -20.12 20.62
CA ARG A 198 -0.48 -18.98 21.06
C ARG A 198 -1.83 -18.91 20.38
N LEU A 199 -1.91 -19.13 19.06
CA LEU A 199 -3.19 -19.17 18.35
C LEU A 199 -4.05 -20.34 18.82
N ALA A 200 -3.46 -21.53 19.02
CA ALA A 200 -4.19 -22.68 19.54
C ALA A 200 -4.79 -22.41 20.94
N ALA A 201 -4.04 -21.71 21.80
CA ALA A 201 -4.51 -21.36 23.15
C ALA A 201 -5.73 -20.41 23.15
N LEU A 202 -5.89 -19.57 22.10
CA LEU A 202 -7.02 -18.63 21.98
C LEU A 202 -8.35 -19.30 21.66
N LYS A 203 -8.35 -20.55 21.20
CA LYS A 203 -9.58 -21.30 20.82
C LYS A 203 -10.46 -20.51 19.87
N LEU A 204 -9.87 -19.97 18.81
CA LEU A 204 -10.55 -19.18 17.79
C LEU A 204 -11.72 -19.98 17.16
N ASP A 205 -12.84 -19.27 16.85
CA ASP A 205 -13.96 -19.90 16.15
C ASP A 205 -13.57 -20.20 14.69
N PRO A 206 -13.52 -21.47 14.26
CA PRO A 206 -13.15 -21.82 12.91
C PRO A 206 -14.17 -21.37 11.83
N LYS A 207 -15.37 -20.99 12.24
CA LYS A 207 -16.44 -20.54 11.36
C LYS A 207 -16.46 -19.02 11.16
N ARG A 208 -15.70 -18.28 11.95
CA ARG A 208 -15.63 -16.83 11.87
C ARG A 208 -14.26 -16.39 11.39
N PRO A 209 -14.15 -15.32 10.62
CA PRO A 209 -12.85 -14.74 10.33
C PRO A 209 -12.23 -14.19 11.64
N PHE A 210 -10.91 -14.35 11.75
CA PHE A 210 -10.11 -13.63 12.72
C PHE A 210 -9.06 -12.81 11.98
N PHE A 211 -8.52 -11.81 12.67
CA PHE A 211 -7.60 -10.86 12.10
C PHE A 211 -6.23 -11.00 12.75
N TYR A 212 -5.20 -11.07 11.91
CA TYR A 212 -3.81 -11.04 12.34
C TYR A 212 -3.13 -9.81 11.78
N SER A 213 -2.28 -9.13 12.54
CA SER A 213 -1.47 -8.04 12.02
C SER A 213 -0.04 -8.12 12.49
N GLN A 214 0.89 -7.92 11.58
CA GLN A 214 2.32 -7.72 11.82
C GLN A 214 2.83 -6.59 10.92
N HIS A 215 3.96 -5.97 11.28
CA HIS A 215 4.47 -4.84 10.51
C HIS A 215 5.06 -5.28 9.18
N ARG A 216 6.11 -6.13 9.21
CA ARG A 216 6.74 -6.61 7.98
C ARG A 216 5.79 -7.50 7.19
N TYR A 217 5.89 -7.43 5.89
CA TYR A 217 5.11 -8.26 4.99
C TYR A 217 5.29 -9.77 5.28
N ILE A 218 4.31 -10.56 4.86
CA ILE A 218 4.36 -12.01 4.99
C ILE A 218 4.91 -12.59 3.69
N GLY A 219 6.03 -13.31 3.76
CA GLY A 219 6.67 -13.91 2.59
C GLY A 219 5.72 -14.77 1.76
N GLY A 220 5.83 -14.69 0.43
CA GLY A 220 4.95 -15.39 -0.52
C GLY A 220 3.61 -14.71 -0.80
N THR A 221 3.36 -13.49 -0.31
CA THR A 221 2.28 -12.61 -0.76
C THR A 221 2.75 -11.73 -1.92
N TYR A 222 1.84 -11.06 -2.66
CA TYR A 222 2.23 -10.38 -3.92
C TYR A 222 3.26 -9.26 -3.77
N LEU A 223 3.13 -8.44 -2.74
CA LEU A 223 3.97 -7.27 -2.54
C LEU A 223 5.02 -7.48 -1.45
N ALA A 224 5.43 -8.72 -1.23
CA ALA A 224 6.48 -9.09 -0.32
C ALA A 224 7.83 -9.09 -1.03
N ASP A 225 8.71 -8.13 -0.69
CA ASP A 225 10.06 -8.05 -1.22
C ASP A 225 11.09 -8.35 -0.14
N GLU A 226 11.70 -9.51 -0.27
CA GLU A 226 12.69 -10.00 0.67
C GLU A 226 14.07 -9.35 0.51
N GLU A 227 14.39 -8.82 -0.67
CA GLU A 227 15.74 -8.30 -0.95
C GLU A 227 15.96 -6.87 -0.43
N MET A 228 14.94 -6.01 -0.51
CA MET A 228 15.10 -4.58 -0.17
C MET A 228 14.74 -4.23 1.27
N TRP A 229 13.71 -4.86 1.83
CA TRP A 229 13.09 -4.40 3.06
C TRP A 229 13.34 -5.31 4.26
N GLY A 230 14.09 -6.38 4.05
CA GLY A 230 14.34 -7.41 5.03
C GLY A 230 13.22 -8.46 5.07
N HIS A 231 13.47 -9.54 5.78
CA HIS A 231 12.59 -10.71 5.81
C HIS A 231 11.64 -10.65 7.00
N ASP A 232 10.43 -11.17 6.84
CA ASP A 232 9.78 -11.74 7.97
C ASP A 232 10.51 -13.09 8.30
N ASN A 233 10.32 -13.61 9.51
CA ASN A 233 10.96 -14.86 9.90
C ASN A 233 10.29 -16.11 9.29
N GLY A 234 9.29 -15.96 8.42
CA GLY A 234 8.51 -17.01 7.77
C GLY A 234 7.57 -17.78 8.69
N VAL A 235 7.49 -17.43 9.98
CA VAL A 235 6.61 -18.09 10.95
C VAL A 235 5.15 -17.81 10.63
N ALA A 236 4.80 -16.53 10.40
CA ALA A 236 3.42 -16.15 10.10
C ALA A 236 2.93 -16.89 8.85
N ARG A 237 3.71 -16.94 7.76
CA ARG A 237 3.34 -17.65 6.54
C ARG A 237 2.97 -19.11 6.78
N LYS A 238 3.79 -19.83 7.56
CA LYS A 238 3.58 -21.25 7.87
C LYS A 238 2.37 -21.49 8.75
N VAL A 239 2.22 -20.67 9.78
CA VAL A 239 1.14 -20.82 10.76
C VAL A 239 -0.20 -20.41 10.16
N LEU A 240 -0.28 -19.25 9.51
CA LEU A 240 -1.53 -18.74 8.95
C LEU A 240 -2.05 -19.55 7.77
N ALA A 241 -1.17 -20.26 7.05
CA ALA A 241 -1.58 -21.20 6.00
C ALA A 241 -2.49 -22.34 6.51
N LEU A 242 -2.45 -22.64 7.80
CA LEU A 242 -3.34 -23.59 8.46
C LEU A 242 -4.68 -23.00 8.88
N HIS A 243 -4.87 -21.69 8.70
CA HIS A 243 -6.04 -20.93 9.12
C HIS A 243 -6.69 -20.18 7.93
N PRO A 244 -7.42 -20.87 7.06
CA PRO A 244 -7.96 -20.24 5.85
C PRO A 244 -8.99 -19.14 6.13
N ASN A 245 -9.53 -19.04 7.34
CA ASN A 245 -10.39 -17.95 7.79
C ASN A 245 -9.61 -16.73 8.35
N CYS A 246 -8.27 -16.73 8.27
CA CYS A 246 -7.47 -15.60 8.68
C CYS A 246 -7.49 -14.49 7.62
N ILE A 247 -7.62 -13.24 8.09
CA ILE A 247 -7.33 -12.03 7.31
C ILE A 247 -6.14 -11.34 7.98
N ALA A 248 -5.00 -11.34 7.30
CA ALA A 248 -3.77 -10.74 7.79
C ALA A 248 -3.57 -9.33 7.22
N PHE A 249 -2.98 -8.44 8.03
CA PHE A 249 -2.61 -7.07 7.64
C PHE A 249 -1.12 -6.85 7.81
N THR A 250 -0.51 -6.11 6.88
CA THR A 250 0.90 -5.77 6.88
C THR A 250 1.13 -4.31 6.46
N GLY A 251 2.32 -3.79 6.74
CA GLY A 251 2.79 -2.47 6.34
C GLY A 251 4.20 -2.53 5.76
N HIS A 252 5.10 -1.66 6.23
CA HIS A 252 6.54 -1.63 6.01
C HIS A 252 6.98 -1.26 4.59
N THR A 253 6.34 -1.79 3.57
CA THR A 253 6.76 -1.62 2.17
C THR A 253 6.34 -0.29 1.57
N HIS A 254 5.45 0.45 2.21
CA HIS A 254 4.88 1.70 1.73
C HIS A 254 4.22 1.57 0.34
N TYR A 255 3.73 0.39 -0.01
CA TYR A 255 3.10 0.21 -1.31
C TYR A 255 1.81 1.02 -1.44
N MET A 256 1.60 1.55 -2.64
CA MET A 256 0.43 2.36 -2.94
C MET A 256 -0.84 1.50 -3.00
N LEU A 257 -1.91 1.97 -2.39
CA LEU A 257 -3.20 1.27 -2.37
C LEU A 257 -3.96 1.32 -3.72
N THR A 258 -3.43 2.02 -4.70
CA THR A 258 -3.94 2.00 -6.08
C THR A 258 -3.52 0.75 -6.85
N ASP A 259 -2.62 -0.03 -6.30
CA ASP A 259 -2.19 -1.32 -6.84
C ASP A 259 -3.09 -2.43 -6.31
N ASP A 260 -3.76 -3.16 -7.21
CA ASP A 260 -4.71 -4.21 -6.83
C ASP A 260 -4.04 -5.42 -6.16
N ARG A 261 -2.70 -5.53 -6.28
CA ARG A 261 -1.90 -6.57 -5.63
C ARG A 261 -1.71 -6.34 -4.13
N ASN A 262 -2.23 -5.24 -3.59
CA ASN A 262 -2.31 -5.04 -2.13
C ASN A 262 -3.14 -6.12 -1.41
N VAL A 263 -4.00 -6.84 -2.14
CA VAL A 263 -4.81 -7.92 -1.58
C VAL A 263 -4.38 -9.22 -2.20
N TRP A 264 -3.74 -10.07 -1.40
CA TRP A 264 -3.39 -11.42 -1.76
C TRP A 264 -4.38 -12.41 -1.13
N MET A 265 -4.84 -13.38 -1.91
CA MET A 265 -5.77 -14.42 -1.46
C MET A 265 -5.24 -15.79 -1.87
N GLY A 266 -4.57 -16.44 -0.93
CA GLY A 266 -4.07 -17.79 -1.07
C GLY A 266 -4.62 -18.68 0.05
N ASP A 267 -3.73 -19.31 0.83
CA ASP A 267 -4.13 -20.14 1.97
C ASP A 267 -4.90 -19.34 3.02
N PHE A 268 -4.61 -18.05 3.13
CA PHE A 268 -5.34 -17.05 3.92
C PHE A 268 -5.46 -15.76 3.09
N ILE A 269 -6.06 -14.72 3.62
CA ILE A 269 -6.09 -13.39 2.98
C ILE A 269 -5.01 -12.52 3.60
N CYS A 270 -4.21 -11.81 2.77
CA CYS A 270 -3.25 -10.83 3.23
C CYS A 270 -3.50 -9.49 2.54
N ILE A 271 -3.61 -8.42 3.34
CA ILE A 271 -3.87 -7.05 2.89
C ILE A 271 -2.71 -6.18 3.34
N ASN A 272 -2.05 -5.52 2.39
CA ASN A 272 -1.07 -4.48 2.72
C ASN A 272 -1.81 -3.16 2.95
N ASN A 273 -1.54 -2.51 4.09
CA ASN A 273 -2.26 -1.29 4.50
C ASN A 273 -1.73 0.00 3.88
N GLY A 274 -0.77 -0.10 2.95
CA GLY A 274 -0.12 1.07 2.35
C GLY A 274 0.73 1.84 3.36
N ALA A 275 0.82 3.15 3.19
CA ALA A 275 1.50 4.03 4.14
C ALA A 275 0.81 5.40 4.21
N LEU A 276 0.64 5.90 5.43
CA LEU A 276 0.10 7.24 5.64
C LEU A 276 1.18 8.32 5.45
N LYS A 277 2.43 8.02 5.81
CA LYS A 277 3.53 8.98 5.66
C LYS A 277 3.79 9.30 4.19
N ASP A 278 4.01 8.29 3.40
CA ASP A 278 4.25 8.39 1.96
C ASP A 278 4.06 7.04 1.28
N ALA A 279 3.34 7.04 0.18
CA ALA A 279 3.17 5.88 -0.70
C ALA A 279 3.84 6.20 -2.06
N PRO A 280 5.18 6.07 -2.16
CA PRO A 280 5.93 6.51 -3.33
C PRO A 280 5.73 5.59 -4.53
N VAL A 281 5.95 6.13 -5.72
CA VAL A 281 6.05 5.36 -6.95
C VAL A 281 7.48 4.82 -7.09
N GLY A 282 7.64 3.58 -7.53
CA GLY A 282 8.93 3.04 -7.94
C GLY A 282 9.72 2.27 -6.89
N ARG A 283 9.14 1.99 -5.72
CA ARG A 283 9.71 1.08 -4.72
C ARG A 283 9.04 -0.29 -4.73
N MET A 284 8.67 -0.77 -5.91
CA MET A 284 7.84 -1.97 -6.00
C MET A 284 8.66 -3.15 -6.45
N HIS A 285 8.86 -4.05 -5.51
CA HIS A 285 9.34 -5.38 -5.74
C HIS A 285 8.19 -6.36 -5.49
N GLU A 286 8.13 -7.40 -6.28
CA GLU A 286 7.02 -8.35 -6.25
C GLU A 286 7.54 -9.74 -6.02
N ASN A 287 7.15 -10.33 -4.92
CA ASN A 287 7.46 -11.73 -4.65
C ASN A 287 6.64 -12.63 -5.58
N GLY A 288 7.33 -13.52 -6.30
CA GLY A 288 6.71 -14.48 -7.21
C GLY A 288 6.18 -13.91 -8.52
N MET A 289 6.37 -12.62 -8.77
CA MET A 289 6.11 -12.00 -10.07
C MET A 289 7.43 -11.76 -10.78
N ASP A 290 7.55 -12.26 -12.00
CA ASP A 290 8.72 -11.99 -12.82
C ASP A 290 8.61 -10.60 -13.42
N ILE A 291 9.38 -9.65 -12.87
CA ILE A 291 9.53 -8.31 -13.43
C ILE A 291 10.96 -8.20 -13.99
N PRO A 292 11.19 -8.63 -15.25
CA PRO A 292 12.52 -8.73 -15.82
C PRO A 292 13.32 -7.41 -15.77
N TRP A 293 12.61 -6.27 -15.83
CA TRP A 293 13.23 -4.96 -15.86
C TRP A 293 13.67 -4.43 -14.48
N TYR A 294 13.20 -5.04 -13.40
CA TYR A 294 13.61 -4.69 -12.04
C TYR A 294 15.04 -5.14 -11.71
N LYS A 295 15.40 -6.31 -12.19
CA LYS A 295 16.70 -6.94 -11.91
C LYS A 295 17.80 -6.53 -12.88
N THR A 296 17.50 -5.73 -13.91
CA THR A 296 18.47 -5.34 -14.92
C THR A 296 18.92 -3.90 -14.76
N ASP A 297 20.08 -3.56 -15.33
CA ASP A 297 20.57 -2.18 -15.46
C ASP A 297 19.56 -1.24 -16.15
N SER A 298 18.50 -1.78 -16.77
CA SER A 298 17.41 -1.02 -17.37
C SER A 298 16.61 -0.19 -16.35
N MET A 299 16.53 -0.57 -15.07
CA MET A 299 16.04 0.34 -14.03
C MET A 299 16.87 1.61 -13.92
N ARG A 300 18.17 1.49 -14.11
CA ARG A 300 19.06 2.64 -14.13
C ARG A 300 18.81 3.52 -15.35
N ASP A 301 18.25 2.96 -16.42
CA ASP A 301 17.84 3.67 -17.64
C ASP A 301 16.37 4.09 -17.65
N THR A 302 15.55 3.57 -16.75
CA THR A 302 14.19 4.04 -16.59
C THR A 302 14.24 5.45 -16.04
N GLN A 303 13.84 6.40 -16.85
CA GLN A 303 13.59 7.73 -16.35
C GLN A 303 12.34 7.64 -15.48
N MET A 304 12.58 7.49 -14.19
CA MET A 304 11.51 7.68 -13.22
C MET A 304 10.91 9.05 -13.53
N PRO A 305 9.60 9.15 -13.77
CA PRO A 305 8.97 10.45 -13.82
C PRO A 305 9.36 11.18 -12.53
N GLN A 306 9.64 12.48 -12.64
CA GLN A 306 9.84 13.32 -11.45
C GLN A 306 8.51 13.50 -10.71
N VAL A 307 7.87 12.41 -10.38
CA VAL A 307 6.77 12.40 -9.44
C VAL A 307 7.41 12.64 -8.09
N ASN A 308 6.93 13.64 -7.36
CA ASN A 308 7.35 13.82 -5.98
C ASN A 308 7.15 12.47 -5.27
N PRO A 309 8.23 11.76 -4.85
CA PRO A 309 8.12 10.43 -4.26
C PRO A 309 7.35 10.42 -2.94
N ARG A 310 7.03 11.60 -2.39
CA ARG A 310 6.25 11.79 -1.17
C ARG A 310 4.78 12.13 -1.44
N GLN A 311 4.30 12.03 -2.67
CA GLN A 311 2.88 12.15 -2.97
C GLN A 311 2.18 10.82 -2.72
N GLY A 312 1.05 10.85 -2.08
CA GLY A 312 0.24 9.70 -1.70
C GLY A 312 0.32 9.41 -0.20
N HIS A 313 -0.81 9.58 0.47
CA HIS A 313 -0.97 9.41 1.92
C HIS A 313 -2.14 8.46 2.14
N HIS A 314 -1.85 7.17 2.09
CA HIS A 314 -2.85 6.15 1.89
C HIS A 314 -3.36 5.52 3.17
N GLY A 315 -4.64 5.18 3.16
CA GLY A 315 -5.30 4.36 4.16
C GLY A 315 -6.62 3.82 3.65
N MET A 316 -7.28 2.98 4.43
CA MET A 316 -8.51 2.28 4.02
C MET A 316 -9.55 2.27 5.14
N VAL A 317 -10.80 2.04 4.74
CA VAL A 317 -11.84 1.53 5.63
C VAL A 317 -12.26 0.16 5.13
N MET A 318 -12.19 -0.85 5.99
CA MET A 318 -12.73 -2.18 5.73
C MET A 318 -14.09 -2.31 6.42
N SER A 319 -15.10 -2.70 5.67
CA SER A 319 -16.42 -3.04 6.20
C SER A 319 -16.76 -4.49 5.89
N LEU A 320 -17.21 -5.26 6.89
CA LEU A 320 -17.67 -6.63 6.72
C LEU A 320 -19.19 -6.69 6.69
N PHE A 321 -19.72 -7.52 5.80
CA PHE A 321 -21.14 -7.82 5.63
C PHE A 321 -21.30 -9.35 5.46
N GLY A 322 -21.36 -10.09 6.57
CA GLY A 322 -21.28 -11.56 6.55
C GLY A 322 -19.94 -12.02 5.98
N ASP A 323 -19.99 -12.75 4.87
CA ASP A 323 -18.82 -13.27 4.17
C ASP A 323 -18.24 -12.32 3.08
N VAL A 324 -18.64 -11.05 3.10
CA VAL A 324 -18.18 -10.05 2.11
C VAL A 324 -17.41 -8.95 2.80
N ALA A 325 -16.22 -8.67 2.32
CA ALA A 325 -15.43 -7.49 2.68
C ALA A 325 -15.54 -6.41 1.60
N VAL A 326 -15.62 -5.16 2.04
CA VAL A 326 -15.54 -3.96 1.21
C VAL A 326 -14.36 -3.15 1.70
N LEU A 327 -13.40 -2.85 0.82
CA LEU A 327 -12.26 -1.97 1.10
C LEU A 327 -12.46 -0.64 0.35
N GLU A 328 -12.66 0.42 1.11
CA GLU A 328 -12.65 1.81 0.63
C GLU A 328 -11.22 2.35 0.76
N ARG A 329 -10.56 2.65 -0.36
CA ARG A 329 -9.17 3.13 -0.40
C ARG A 329 -9.16 4.65 -0.53
N ARG A 330 -8.35 5.33 0.26
CA ARG A 330 -8.34 6.80 0.32
C ARG A 330 -6.93 7.36 0.37
N ASP A 331 -6.75 8.52 -0.26
CA ASP A 331 -5.61 9.41 -0.05
C ASP A 331 -6.03 10.51 0.92
N PHE A 332 -5.41 10.56 2.09
CA PHE A 332 -5.68 11.54 3.13
C PHE A 332 -4.97 12.88 2.90
N GLY A 333 -3.94 12.91 2.07
CA GLY A 333 -3.28 14.15 1.67
C GLY A 333 -4.12 15.02 0.74
N CYS A 334 -4.86 14.36 -0.16
CA CYS A 334 -5.81 15.00 -1.08
C CYS A 334 -7.24 14.96 -0.56
N ASP A 335 -7.52 14.19 0.49
CA ASP A 335 -8.86 13.92 1.03
C ASP A 335 -9.83 13.31 0.01
N MET A 336 -9.35 12.40 -0.83
CA MET A 336 -10.08 11.83 -1.96
C MET A 336 -10.01 10.30 -1.99
N SER A 337 -11.01 9.67 -2.61
CA SER A 337 -10.97 8.24 -2.92
C SER A 337 -9.90 7.92 -3.95
N LEU A 338 -9.17 6.81 -3.75
CA LEU A 338 -8.17 6.29 -4.71
C LEU A 338 -8.79 5.53 -5.88
N GLY A 339 -10.08 5.37 -5.90
CA GLY A 339 -10.82 4.65 -6.94
C GLY A 339 -12.08 3.98 -6.37
N PRO A 340 -12.72 3.10 -7.13
CA PRO A 340 -13.86 2.35 -6.63
C PRO A 340 -13.46 1.39 -5.50
N ASP A 341 -14.42 1.07 -4.63
CA ASP A 341 -14.25 0.15 -3.54
C ASP A 341 -13.98 -1.25 -4.07
N LEU A 342 -13.03 -1.95 -3.46
CA LEU A 342 -12.77 -3.36 -3.74
C LEU A 342 -13.71 -4.21 -2.91
N VAL A 343 -14.50 -5.07 -3.56
CA VAL A 343 -15.48 -5.96 -2.94
C VAL A 343 -15.10 -7.40 -3.23
N PHE A 344 -14.97 -8.23 -2.19
CA PHE A 344 -14.59 -9.63 -2.34
C PHE A 344 -15.17 -10.51 -1.23
N SER A 345 -15.28 -11.81 -1.52
CA SER A 345 -15.65 -12.81 -0.53
C SER A 345 -14.47 -13.15 0.37
N ILE A 346 -14.71 -13.21 1.68
CA ILE A 346 -13.74 -13.68 2.68
C ILE A 346 -13.89 -15.17 3.00
N SER A 347 -14.87 -15.84 2.38
CA SER A 347 -15.07 -17.28 2.55
C SER A 347 -13.82 -18.05 2.15
N PRO A 348 -13.37 -19.03 2.94
CA PRO A 348 -12.23 -19.87 2.60
C PRO A 348 -12.51 -20.85 1.42
N LYS A 349 -13.77 -20.95 1.00
CA LYS A 349 -14.17 -21.84 -0.10
C LYS A 349 -13.72 -21.24 -1.43
N ASP A 350 -12.96 -22.02 -2.16
CA ASP A 350 -12.53 -21.74 -3.54
C ASP A 350 -11.86 -20.38 -3.76
N ARG A 351 -10.58 -20.31 -3.46
CA ARG A 351 -9.72 -19.14 -3.73
C ARG A 351 -8.89 -19.28 -5.02
N SER A 352 -9.12 -20.33 -5.81
CA SER A 352 -8.39 -20.56 -7.07
C SER A 352 -8.48 -19.37 -8.03
N HIS A 353 -9.62 -18.68 -8.02
CA HIS A 353 -9.87 -17.47 -8.82
C HIS A 353 -9.05 -16.24 -8.42
N PHE A 354 -8.36 -16.29 -7.29
CA PHE A 354 -7.47 -15.24 -6.82
C PHE A 354 -5.99 -15.53 -7.07
N SER A 355 -5.68 -16.56 -7.84
CA SER A 355 -4.31 -16.78 -8.29
C SER A 355 -3.83 -15.59 -9.14
N ALA A 356 -2.52 -15.31 -9.13
CA ALA A 356 -1.94 -14.22 -9.93
C ALA A 356 -2.31 -14.35 -11.42
N ALA A 357 -2.34 -15.58 -11.95
CA ALA A 357 -2.72 -15.85 -13.32
C ALA A 357 -4.18 -15.48 -13.61
N GLU A 358 -5.10 -15.88 -12.74
CA GLU A 358 -6.52 -15.55 -12.89
C GLU A 358 -6.80 -14.04 -12.75
N LEU A 359 -6.17 -13.38 -11.77
CA LEU A 359 -6.29 -11.93 -11.60
C LEU A 359 -5.71 -11.17 -12.79
N LYS A 360 -4.56 -11.60 -13.32
CA LYS A 360 -3.96 -11.07 -14.53
C LYS A 360 -4.90 -11.24 -15.74
N ASN A 361 -5.40 -12.45 -16.00
CA ASN A 361 -6.27 -12.75 -17.14
C ASN A 361 -7.60 -12.00 -17.11
N ASN A 362 -8.07 -11.62 -15.93
CA ASN A 362 -9.35 -10.94 -15.73
C ASN A 362 -9.20 -9.45 -15.38
N SER A 363 -7.96 -8.93 -15.35
CA SER A 363 -7.73 -7.53 -15.02
C SER A 363 -8.20 -6.60 -16.13
N ALA A 364 -8.65 -5.41 -15.74
CA ALA A 364 -9.03 -4.38 -16.70
C ALA A 364 -7.80 -3.83 -17.42
N VAL A 365 -7.91 -3.65 -18.72
CA VAL A 365 -6.82 -3.19 -19.57
C VAL A 365 -6.87 -1.67 -19.67
N PRO A 366 -5.76 -0.94 -19.39
CA PRO A 366 -5.73 0.51 -19.53
C PRO A 366 -5.83 0.92 -21.01
N ALA A 367 -6.54 2.02 -21.27
CA ALA A 367 -6.76 2.52 -22.63
C ALA A 367 -6.47 4.01 -22.73
N PHE A 368 -5.85 4.39 -23.84
CA PHE A 368 -5.73 5.79 -24.21
C PHE A 368 -7.08 6.36 -24.66
N PRO A 369 -7.28 7.70 -24.54
CA PRO A 369 -8.37 8.37 -25.23
C PRO A 369 -8.36 8.07 -26.74
N ALA A 370 -9.52 8.03 -27.37
CA ALA A 370 -9.66 7.64 -28.78
C ALA A 370 -8.79 8.45 -29.76
N ASN A 371 -8.49 9.72 -29.42
CA ASN A 371 -7.71 10.64 -30.25
C ASN A 371 -6.35 10.97 -29.65
N GLU A 372 -5.76 10.04 -28.88
CA GLU A 372 -4.46 10.27 -28.28
C GLU A 372 -3.38 10.52 -29.35
N LYS A 373 -2.60 11.57 -29.14
CA LYS A 373 -1.49 11.96 -30.03
C LYS A 373 -0.19 11.89 -29.25
N ILE A 374 0.79 11.28 -29.86
CA ILE A 374 2.18 11.31 -29.39
C ILE A 374 2.89 12.48 -30.07
N SER A 375 3.62 13.28 -29.34
CA SER A 375 4.57 14.25 -29.88
C SER A 375 6.01 13.74 -29.75
N VAL A 376 6.84 14.11 -30.71
CA VAL A 376 8.27 13.80 -30.73
C VAL A 376 9.02 15.13 -30.75
N VAL A 377 9.85 15.35 -29.74
CA VAL A 377 10.62 16.58 -29.61
C VAL A 377 12.11 16.23 -29.57
N ARG A 378 12.89 16.77 -30.48
CA ARG A 378 14.35 16.66 -30.49
C ARG A 378 14.97 17.88 -29.81
N GLY A 379 15.97 17.67 -28.97
CA GLY A 379 16.65 18.76 -28.26
C GLY A 379 17.83 18.30 -27.42
N MET A 380 18.49 19.27 -26.80
CA MET A 380 19.56 18.98 -25.85
C MET A 380 19.00 18.73 -24.45
N GLY A 381 19.53 17.73 -23.78
CA GLY A 381 19.24 17.40 -22.38
C GLY A 381 20.50 17.03 -21.64
N LYS A 382 20.36 16.45 -20.46
CA LYS A 382 21.48 15.95 -19.66
C LYS A 382 21.32 14.46 -19.44
N ASN A 383 22.45 13.73 -19.52
CA ASN A 383 22.50 12.33 -19.08
C ASN A 383 22.57 12.26 -17.54
N ARG A 384 22.65 11.05 -16.98
CA ARG A 384 22.74 10.82 -15.53
C ARG A 384 23.96 11.44 -14.85
N ARG A 385 25.05 11.68 -15.63
CA ARG A 385 26.25 12.33 -15.12
C ARG A 385 26.19 13.85 -15.20
N GLY A 386 25.05 14.40 -15.67
CA GLY A 386 24.89 15.84 -15.88
C GLY A 386 25.47 16.36 -17.17
N GLU A 387 26.02 15.48 -18.03
CA GLU A 387 26.66 15.84 -19.28
C GLU A 387 25.58 16.14 -20.36
N PRO A 388 25.79 17.15 -21.22
CA PRO A 388 24.85 17.47 -22.29
C PRO A 388 24.82 16.34 -23.33
N VAL A 389 23.61 15.89 -23.68
CA VAL A 389 23.38 14.88 -24.72
C VAL A 389 22.20 15.27 -25.58
N GLU A 390 22.25 14.95 -26.85
CA GLU A 390 21.11 15.11 -27.74
C GLU A 390 20.07 14.03 -27.47
N GLN A 391 18.81 14.44 -27.34
CA GLN A 391 17.71 13.58 -26.88
C GLN A 391 16.48 13.70 -27.77
N ILE A 392 15.74 12.60 -27.86
CA ILE A 392 14.39 12.54 -28.39
C ILE A 392 13.43 12.34 -27.21
N SER A 393 12.53 13.27 -27.01
CA SER A 393 11.44 13.17 -26.02
C SER A 393 10.17 12.71 -26.71
N ILE A 394 9.56 11.66 -26.16
CA ILE A 394 8.25 11.17 -26.55
C ILE A 394 7.27 11.64 -25.47
N GLU A 395 6.33 12.51 -25.87
CA GLU A 395 5.35 13.10 -24.95
C GLU A 395 3.95 12.69 -25.38
N PHE A 396 3.11 12.30 -24.41
CA PHE A 396 1.75 11.83 -24.63
C PHE A 396 0.91 12.07 -23.38
N SER A 397 -0.42 11.97 -23.50
CA SER A 397 -1.30 12.01 -22.34
C SER A 397 -1.35 10.65 -21.64
N GLY A 398 -1.53 10.66 -20.33
CA GLY A 398 -1.81 9.45 -19.58
C GLY A 398 -3.17 8.83 -19.93
N THR A 399 -3.35 7.56 -19.62
CA THR A 399 -4.66 6.91 -19.71
C THR A 399 -5.60 7.48 -18.66
N LYS A 400 -6.90 7.50 -18.97
CA LYS A 400 -7.91 7.91 -17.99
C LYS A 400 -8.36 6.73 -17.17
N VAL A 401 -8.46 6.94 -15.85
CA VAL A 401 -9.13 5.99 -14.95
C VAL A 401 -10.63 6.25 -15.06
N GLU A 402 -11.32 5.47 -15.87
CA GLU A 402 -12.76 5.50 -15.97
C GLU A 402 -13.41 4.64 -14.88
N LYS A 403 -14.70 4.33 -15.01
CA LYS A 403 -15.49 3.60 -14.01
C LYS A 403 -14.96 2.20 -13.64
N SER A 404 -14.13 1.59 -14.46
CA SER A 404 -13.41 0.37 -14.19
C SER A 404 -11.99 0.68 -13.71
N CYS A 405 -11.41 -0.12 -12.83
CA CYS A 405 -10.03 0.06 -12.34
C CYS A 405 -8.98 -0.28 -13.41
N SER A 406 -9.10 0.30 -14.61
CA SER A 406 -8.11 0.18 -15.67
C SER A 406 -7.04 1.27 -15.57
N ARG A 407 -6.43 1.39 -14.38
CA ARG A 407 -5.34 2.33 -14.18
C ARG A 407 -4.08 1.85 -14.88
N ALA A 408 -3.42 2.73 -15.65
CA ALA A 408 -2.07 2.43 -16.09
C ALA A 408 -1.12 2.47 -14.90
N PHE A 409 -0.33 1.42 -14.77
CA PHE A 409 0.77 1.31 -13.83
C PHE A 409 2.02 1.93 -14.42
N ASP A 410 2.34 1.53 -15.65
CA ASP A 410 3.42 2.08 -16.44
C ASP A 410 3.07 2.15 -17.94
N TYR A 411 3.98 2.76 -18.69
CA TYR A 411 3.94 2.83 -20.15
C TYR A 411 5.22 2.23 -20.71
N VAL A 412 5.09 1.25 -21.60
CA VAL A 412 6.20 0.68 -22.35
C VAL A 412 6.39 1.48 -23.63
N VAL A 413 7.54 2.10 -23.79
CA VAL A 413 7.88 2.90 -24.98
C VAL A 413 8.96 2.19 -25.79
N ARG A 414 8.57 1.71 -26.98
CA ARG A 414 9.44 0.96 -27.89
C ARG A 414 9.85 1.83 -29.07
N ALA A 415 11.14 1.94 -29.29
CA ALA A 415 11.70 2.50 -30.52
C ALA A 415 12.05 1.35 -31.45
N THR A 416 11.51 1.33 -32.67
CA THR A 416 11.70 0.26 -33.65
C THR A 416 12.13 0.80 -35.00
N ARG A 417 12.90 0.02 -35.76
CA ARG A 417 13.20 0.28 -37.19
C ARG A 417 11.97 0.03 -38.04
N SER A 418 12.03 0.46 -39.31
CA SER A 418 10.97 0.21 -40.30
C SER A 418 10.70 -1.30 -40.53
N ASN A 419 11.69 -2.15 -40.31
CA ASN A 419 11.56 -3.62 -40.42
C ASN A 419 11.03 -4.28 -39.12
N GLY A 420 10.63 -3.49 -38.12
CA GLY A 420 10.10 -3.99 -36.87
C GLY A 420 11.14 -4.36 -35.79
N ALA A 421 12.44 -4.30 -36.09
CA ALA A 421 13.46 -4.61 -35.10
C ALA A 421 13.48 -3.56 -33.98
N ILE A 422 13.43 -4.00 -32.72
CA ILE A 422 13.50 -3.14 -31.55
C ILE A 422 14.91 -2.59 -31.40
N LEU A 423 15.04 -1.27 -31.41
CA LEU A 423 16.28 -0.55 -31.12
C LEU A 423 16.47 -0.39 -29.62
N LYS A 424 15.43 0.10 -28.96
CA LYS A 424 15.42 0.32 -27.51
C LYS A 424 13.97 0.21 -26.98
N GLU A 425 13.84 -0.33 -25.78
CA GLU A 425 12.62 -0.29 -24.99
C GLU A 425 12.88 0.44 -23.67
N LYS A 426 11.99 1.31 -23.28
CA LYS A 426 12.00 1.97 -21.97
C LYS A 426 10.61 1.85 -21.32
N ARG A 427 10.58 1.82 -19.98
CA ARG A 427 9.35 1.90 -19.19
C ARG A 427 9.32 3.19 -18.42
N VAL A 428 8.15 3.79 -18.34
CA VAL A 428 7.90 5.01 -17.59
C VAL A 428 6.68 4.78 -16.70
N TYR A 429 6.83 4.93 -15.39
CA TYR A 429 5.69 4.84 -14.48
C TYR A 429 4.62 5.87 -14.85
N SER A 430 3.36 5.50 -14.69
CA SER A 430 2.27 6.47 -14.77
C SER A 430 2.45 7.51 -13.64
N PRO A 431 2.61 8.80 -13.95
CA PRO A 431 2.91 9.81 -12.94
C PRO A 431 1.87 9.92 -11.83
N GLY A 432 0.62 9.58 -12.14
CA GLY A 432 -0.48 9.62 -11.19
C GLY A 432 -0.88 8.26 -10.63
N VAL A 433 -0.03 7.22 -10.80
CA VAL A 433 -0.41 5.86 -10.40
C VAL A 433 -0.75 5.73 -8.91
N ASN A 434 -0.14 6.53 -8.05
CA ASN A 434 -0.39 6.55 -6.61
C ASN A 434 -1.35 7.67 -6.15
N LEU A 435 -2.01 8.34 -7.07
CA LEU A 435 -2.89 9.47 -6.76
C LEU A 435 -4.36 9.14 -7.03
N PRO A 436 -5.30 9.89 -6.45
CA PRO A 436 -6.70 9.85 -6.89
C PRO A 436 -6.83 10.11 -8.39
N PRO A 437 -7.82 9.51 -9.08
CA PRO A 437 -7.99 9.66 -10.53
C PRO A 437 -8.09 11.12 -10.99
N GLU A 438 -8.65 11.99 -10.18
CA GLU A 438 -8.81 13.42 -10.47
C GLU A 438 -7.51 14.22 -10.37
N LYS A 439 -6.51 13.66 -9.68
CA LYS A 439 -5.17 14.25 -9.50
C LYS A 439 -4.14 13.65 -10.42
N ASP A 440 -4.53 12.67 -11.24
CA ASP A 440 -3.62 12.05 -12.20
C ASP A 440 -3.06 13.09 -13.18
N THR A 441 -1.76 12.98 -13.45
CA THR A 441 -1.11 13.90 -14.39
C THR A 441 -1.46 13.55 -15.81
N LYS A 442 -1.76 14.59 -16.59
CA LYS A 442 -2.22 14.43 -17.97
C LYS A 442 -1.06 14.32 -18.98
N SER A 443 0.19 14.48 -18.57
CA SER A 443 1.34 14.44 -19.47
C SER A 443 2.40 13.48 -18.98
N VAL A 444 2.83 12.59 -19.85
CA VAL A 444 3.90 11.63 -19.64
C VAL A 444 5.00 11.89 -20.63
N LYS A 445 6.26 11.80 -20.19
CA LYS A 445 7.44 12.02 -21.02
C LYS A 445 8.40 10.85 -20.89
N CYS A 446 8.82 10.28 -22.03
CA CYS A 446 9.90 9.30 -22.13
C CYS A 446 11.02 9.86 -23.00
N VAL A 447 12.27 9.74 -22.55
CA VAL A 447 13.42 10.32 -23.24
C VAL A 447 14.38 9.25 -23.67
N PHE A 448 14.84 9.32 -24.92
CA PHE A 448 15.90 8.51 -25.50
C PHE A 448 17.09 9.41 -25.85
N ALA A 449 18.31 8.96 -25.55
CA ALA A 449 19.47 9.60 -26.16
C ALA A 449 19.51 9.27 -27.67
N VAL A 450 19.85 10.23 -28.50
CA VAL A 450 19.95 9.99 -29.96
C VAL A 450 20.91 8.83 -30.26
N SER A 451 21.98 8.68 -29.46
CA SER A 451 22.94 7.58 -29.56
C SER A 451 22.35 6.18 -29.27
N GLU A 452 21.16 6.10 -28.64
CA GLU A 452 20.47 4.82 -28.43
C GLU A 452 19.63 4.40 -29.64
N LEU A 453 19.49 5.30 -30.63
CA LEU A 453 18.62 5.14 -31.78
C LEU A 453 19.48 5.00 -33.05
N ALA A 454 18.97 4.33 -34.07
CA ALA A 454 19.61 4.29 -35.37
C ALA A 454 19.16 5.48 -36.22
N SER A 455 20.05 5.96 -37.10
CA SER A 455 19.66 6.93 -38.12
C SER A 455 18.61 6.38 -39.08
N GLY A 456 17.73 7.26 -39.56
CA GLY A 456 16.66 6.93 -40.48
C GLY A 456 15.26 6.95 -39.79
N VAL A 457 14.32 6.25 -40.39
CA VAL A 457 12.97 6.22 -39.88
C VAL A 457 12.85 5.32 -38.64
N VAL A 458 12.50 5.92 -37.52
CA VAL A 458 12.23 5.23 -36.26
C VAL A 458 10.75 5.39 -35.91
N ARG A 459 10.13 4.27 -35.58
CA ARG A 459 8.74 4.23 -35.06
C ARG A 459 8.78 4.11 -33.55
N PHE A 460 8.14 5.05 -32.87
CA PHE A 460 7.88 4.99 -31.43
C PHE A 460 6.48 4.45 -31.18
N THR A 461 6.39 3.42 -30.34
CA THR A 461 5.14 2.82 -29.93
C THR A 461 5.03 2.92 -28.42
N VAL A 462 3.95 3.50 -27.92
CA VAL A 462 3.63 3.62 -26.49
C VAL A 462 2.50 2.67 -26.17
N VAL A 463 2.72 1.81 -25.18
CA VAL A 463 1.77 0.80 -24.73
C VAL A 463 1.50 1.02 -23.24
N PRO A 464 0.26 1.29 -22.81
CA PRO A 464 -0.06 1.37 -21.40
C PRO A 464 -0.17 -0.05 -20.82
N ALA A 465 0.33 -0.28 -19.61
CA ALA A 465 0.20 -1.55 -18.92
C ALA A 465 -0.40 -1.33 -17.52
N ASN A 466 -1.21 -2.28 -17.05
CA ASN A 466 -1.74 -2.25 -15.69
C ASN A 466 -0.73 -2.88 -14.68
N CYS A 467 -1.09 -2.93 -13.39
CA CYS A 467 -0.25 -3.52 -12.35
C CYS A 467 0.02 -5.02 -12.54
N TRP A 468 -0.76 -5.72 -13.33
CA TRP A 468 -0.55 -7.11 -13.73
C TRP A 468 0.27 -7.26 -15.01
N HIS A 469 0.85 -6.16 -15.52
CA HIS A 469 1.59 -6.10 -16.79
C HIS A 469 0.77 -6.56 -18.02
N VAL A 470 -0.55 -6.38 -17.97
CA VAL A 470 -1.42 -6.58 -19.13
C VAL A 470 -1.39 -5.32 -19.97
N GLU A 471 -0.86 -5.44 -21.18
CA GLU A 471 -0.70 -4.35 -22.13
C GLU A 471 -2.04 -3.99 -22.78
N GLY A 472 -2.31 -2.69 -22.85
CA GLY A 472 -3.43 -2.11 -23.55
C GLY A 472 -3.15 -1.83 -25.02
N ARG A 473 -4.11 -1.17 -25.67
CA ARG A 473 -3.96 -0.82 -27.09
C ARG A 473 -2.85 0.22 -27.27
N PRO A 474 -1.87 -0.02 -28.17
CA PRO A 474 -0.78 0.89 -28.40
C PRO A 474 -1.22 2.12 -29.22
N VAL A 475 -0.47 3.21 -29.05
CA VAL A 475 -0.43 4.36 -29.95
C VAL A 475 0.98 4.52 -30.52
N SER A 476 1.12 5.00 -31.75
CA SER A 476 2.42 5.05 -32.41
C SER A 476 2.60 6.29 -33.26
N ILE A 477 3.87 6.71 -33.41
CA ILE A 477 4.30 7.77 -34.33
C ILE A 477 5.63 7.36 -34.99
N SER A 478 5.85 7.80 -36.21
CA SER A 478 7.15 7.62 -36.90
C SER A 478 7.79 8.97 -37.16
N THR A 479 9.10 9.03 -36.99
CA THR A 479 9.91 10.22 -37.26
C THR A 479 11.27 9.84 -37.85
N VAL A 480 12.00 10.80 -38.45
CA VAL A 480 13.36 10.63 -38.91
C VAL A 480 14.30 11.09 -37.83
N ILE A 481 15.28 10.22 -37.48
CA ILE A 481 16.34 10.48 -36.49
C ILE A 481 17.66 10.82 -37.18
#